data_4319cfebb89ca7eeab457625ca40a474
#
_entry.id   4319cfebb89ca7eeab457625ca40a474
#
_cell.length_a   1.000
_cell.length_b   1.000
_cell.length_c   1.000
_cell.angle_alpha   90.00
_cell.angle_beta   90.00
_cell.angle_gamma   90.00
#
_symmetry.space_group_name_H-M   'P 1'
#
loop_
_entity.id
_entity.type
_entity.pdbx_description
1 polymer ?
#
loop_
_entity_poly.entity_id
_entity_poly.type
_entity_poly.pdbx_seq_one_letter_code
_entity_poly.pdbx_strand_id
1 'polypeptide(L)'
;MKKNLTLFMSGLFAIGLLAFVPKNSPQEPWKVPDAAKNKANPVKSDAESLANGKALYNQHCKSCHGTKGKGDGPKASTLDTDCGDFTKPAFKNQTDGSLFYKTSEGRKDMPAYKKKIPDANDIWAIVNYMRTF
;
A
#
# COMPACT_ATOMS: atom_id res chain seq x y z
N MET A 1 25.08 42.83 -62.26
CA MET A 1 25.63 41.82 -61.32
C MET A 1 24.86 41.92 -60.06
N LYS A 2 23.90 41.01 -59.84
CA LYS A 2 23.01 40.95 -58.62
C LYS A 2 23.45 39.75 -57.82
N LYS A 3 23.99 39.98 -56.60
CA LYS A 3 24.37 38.92 -55.66
C LYS A 3 23.16 38.52 -54.85
N ASN A 4 22.65 37.29 -55.01
CA ASN A 4 21.61 36.70 -54.19
C ASN A 4 22.25 36.18 -52.93
N LEU A 5 21.89 36.79 -51.80
CA LEU A 5 22.25 36.35 -50.45
C LEU A 5 21.16 35.39 -49.93
N THR A 6 21.46 34.09 -49.97
CA THR A 6 20.57 33.06 -49.45
C THR A 6 20.79 32.93 -47.92
N LEU A 7 19.77 33.35 -47.13
CA LEU A 7 19.79 33.23 -45.69
C LEU A 7 19.39 31.80 -45.34
N PHE A 8 20.34 31.00 -44.82
CA PHE A 8 20.03 29.69 -44.19
C PHE A 8 19.51 29.92 -42.78
N MET A 9 18.20 29.74 -42.61
CA MET A 9 17.57 29.69 -41.29
C MET A 9 17.75 28.29 -40.71
N SER A 10 18.78 28.10 -39.86
CA SER A 10 18.95 26.87 -39.08
C SER A 10 17.93 26.85 -37.94
N GLY A 11 16.84 26.12 -38.14
CA GLY A 11 15.88 25.85 -37.08
C GLY A 11 16.46 24.85 -36.04
N LEU A 12 16.83 25.34 -34.87
CA LEU A 12 17.14 24.46 -33.72
C LEU A 12 15.83 23.80 -33.24
N PHE A 13 15.66 22.53 -33.59
CA PHE A 13 14.57 21.70 -33.06
C PHE A 13 15.02 21.20 -31.68
N ALA A 14 14.63 21.93 -30.63
CA ALA A 14 14.83 21.48 -29.24
C ALA A 14 13.89 20.30 -28.96
N ILE A 15 14.42 19.07 -29.09
CA ILE A 15 13.71 17.86 -28.62
C ILE A 15 13.71 17.88 -27.10
N GLY A 16 12.60 18.32 -26.52
CA GLY A 16 12.36 18.21 -25.08
C GLY A 16 12.30 16.74 -24.68
N LEU A 17 13.35 16.21 -24.05
CA LEU A 17 13.32 14.92 -23.38
C LEU A 17 12.31 15.03 -22.21
N LEU A 18 11.07 14.58 -22.43
CA LEU A 18 10.14 14.30 -21.33
C LEU A 18 10.74 13.14 -20.53
N ALA A 19 11.42 13.46 -19.43
CA ALA A 19 11.90 12.47 -18.49
C ALA A 19 10.69 11.72 -17.93
N PHE A 20 10.49 10.48 -18.39
CA PHE A 20 9.52 9.55 -17.81
C PHE A 20 10.02 9.17 -16.41
N VAL A 21 9.56 9.87 -15.39
CA VAL A 21 9.86 9.53 -14.00
C VAL A 21 9.05 8.27 -13.67
N PRO A 22 9.69 7.11 -13.42
CA PRO A 22 8.96 5.92 -13.06
C PRO A 22 8.19 6.17 -11.75
N LYS A 23 6.89 5.84 -11.75
CA LYS A 23 5.97 6.02 -10.63
C LYS A 23 6.36 5.19 -9.38
N ASN A 24 7.38 4.35 -9.49
CA ASN A 24 7.88 3.46 -8.44
C ASN A 24 9.12 4.04 -7.73
N SER A 25 8.98 5.19 -7.07
CA SER A 25 9.95 5.57 -6.05
C SER A 25 9.88 4.57 -4.90
N PRO A 26 11.03 4.08 -4.36
CA PRO A 26 11.03 3.20 -3.21
C PRO A 26 10.20 3.83 -2.10
N GLN A 27 9.17 3.11 -1.65
CA GLN A 27 8.31 3.63 -0.60
C GLN A 27 9.11 3.70 0.71
N GLU A 28 9.12 4.87 1.35
CA GLU A 28 9.79 5.04 2.65
C GLU A 28 9.30 3.98 3.64
N PRO A 29 10.22 3.30 4.38
CA PRO A 29 9.85 2.29 5.36
C PRO A 29 8.83 2.82 6.37
N TRP A 30 7.82 2.03 6.69
CA TRP A 30 6.82 2.42 7.68
C TRP A 30 7.41 2.29 9.08
N LYS A 31 7.67 3.42 9.73
CA LYS A 31 8.18 3.45 11.11
C LYS A 31 7.07 2.99 12.06
N VAL A 32 7.31 1.85 12.72
CA VAL A 32 6.42 1.32 13.76
C VAL A 32 7.16 1.42 15.10
N PRO A 33 6.56 2.00 16.15
CA PRO A 33 7.18 2.07 17.48
C PRO A 33 7.47 0.66 18.03
N ASP A 34 8.56 0.49 18.77
CA ASP A 34 8.98 -0.81 19.29
C ASP A 34 7.93 -1.40 20.24
N ALA A 35 7.28 -0.57 21.05
CA ALA A 35 6.18 -1.01 21.90
C ALA A 35 5.01 -1.62 21.08
N ALA A 36 4.73 -1.08 19.89
CA ALA A 36 3.71 -1.64 19.01
C ALA A 36 4.19 -2.93 18.31
N LYS A 37 5.46 -2.98 17.86
CA LYS A 37 6.04 -4.20 17.25
C LYS A 37 5.98 -5.40 18.18
N ASN A 38 6.25 -5.17 19.47
CA ASN A 38 6.32 -6.21 20.49
C ASN A 38 4.96 -6.59 21.07
N LYS A 39 3.89 -5.93 20.64
CA LYS A 39 2.53 -6.24 21.13
C LYS A 39 2.08 -7.58 20.59
N ALA A 40 1.79 -8.52 21.51
CA ALA A 40 1.25 -9.82 21.14
C ALA A 40 -0.21 -9.69 20.70
N ASN A 41 -0.64 -10.54 19.76
CA ASN A 41 -2.02 -10.65 19.35
C ASN A 41 -2.82 -11.38 20.47
N PRO A 42 -3.79 -10.74 21.12
CA PRO A 42 -4.60 -11.38 22.17
C PRO A 42 -5.69 -12.27 21.61
N VAL A 43 -6.00 -12.16 20.32
CA VAL A 43 -7.08 -12.90 19.67
C VAL A 43 -6.53 -14.19 19.06
N LYS A 44 -7.04 -15.33 19.53
CA LYS A 44 -6.66 -16.63 18.99
C LYS A 44 -7.02 -16.73 17.51
N SER A 45 -6.12 -17.31 16.71
CA SER A 45 -6.37 -17.59 15.28
C SER A 45 -7.17 -18.89 15.15
N ASP A 46 -8.48 -18.82 15.36
CA ASP A 46 -9.43 -19.93 15.22
C ASP A 46 -10.48 -19.62 14.15
N ALA A 47 -11.39 -20.55 13.95
CA ALA A 47 -12.41 -20.45 12.89
C ALA A 47 -13.30 -19.20 13.05
N GLU A 48 -13.62 -18.82 14.28
CA GLU A 48 -14.46 -17.65 14.56
C GLU A 48 -13.72 -16.36 14.22
N SER A 49 -12.51 -16.17 14.73
CA SER A 49 -11.71 -14.98 14.46
C SER A 49 -11.34 -14.84 12.99
N LEU A 50 -11.05 -15.96 12.30
CA LEU A 50 -10.78 -15.96 10.87
C LEU A 50 -12.01 -15.59 10.04
N ALA A 51 -13.20 -16.06 10.43
CA ALA A 51 -14.46 -15.70 9.75
C ALA A 51 -14.77 -14.20 9.93
N ASN A 52 -14.64 -13.68 11.15
CA ASN A 52 -14.80 -12.26 11.45
C ASN A 52 -13.77 -11.41 10.70
N GLY A 53 -12.49 -11.75 10.80
CA GLY A 53 -11.41 -11.06 10.10
C GLY A 53 -11.59 -11.03 8.58
N LYS A 54 -12.07 -12.14 7.99
CA LYS A 54 -12.42 -12.23 6.56
C LYS A 54 -13.56 -11.29 6.18
N ALA A 55 -14.62 -11.23 7.01
CA ALA A 55 -15.76 -10.34 6.75
C ALA A 55 -15.32 -8.87 6.76
N LEU A 56 -14.58 -8.47 7.79
CA LEU A 56 -14.05 -7.11 7.93
C LEU A 56 -13.03 -6.76 6.83
N TYR A 57 -12.15 -7.68 6.47
CA TYR A 57 -11.23 -7.50 5.36
C TYR A 57 -11.97 -7.26 4.04
N ASN A 58 -13.00 -8.05 3.75
CA ASN A 58 -13.79 -7.88 2.54
C ASN A 58 -14.51 -6.53 2.50
N GLN A 59 -14.98 -6.05 3.64
CA GLN A 59 -15.68 -4.77 3.76
C GLN A 59 -14.73 -3.57 3.63
N HIS A 60 -13.55 -3.63 4.23
CA HIS A 60 -12.70 -2.45 4.45
C HIS A 60 -11.38 -2.46 3.68
N CYS A 61 -10.83 -3.63 3.34
CA CYS A 61 -9.45 -3.75 2.87
C CYS A 61 -9.35 -4.21 1.40
N LYS A 62 -10.24 -5.11 0.98
CA LYS A 62 -10.19 -5.78 -0.32
C LYS A 62 -10.13 -4.82 -1.52
N SER A 63 -10.78 -3.65 -1.43
CA SER A 63 -10.82 -2.69 -2.54
C SER A 63 -9.45 -2.17 -2.96
N CYS A 64 -8.47 -2.16 -2.05
CA CYS A 64 -7.09 -1.76 -2.30
C CYS A 64 -6.15 -2.98 -2.32
N HIS A 65 -6.26 -3.85 -1.32
CA HIS A 65 -5.34 -4.97 -1.14
C HIS A 65 -5.67 -6.22 -1.98
N GLY A 66 -6.83 -6.23 -2.63
CA GLY A 66 -7.26 -7.36 -3.46
C GLY A 66 -7.83 -8.54 -2.67
N THR A 67 -8.46 -9.48 -3.38
CA THR A 67 -9.11 -10.66 -2.75
C THR A 67 -8.09 -11.65 -2.16
N LYS A 68 -6.87 -11.65 -2.70
CA LYS A 68 -5.76 -12.54 -2.29
C LYS A 68 -4.63 -11.78 -1.61
N GLY A 69 -4.86 -10.54 -1.18
CA GLY A 69 -3.86 -9.73 -0.50
C GLY A 69 -2.65 -9.34 -1.35
N LYS A 70 -2.77 -9.33 -2.68
CA LYS A 70 -1.65 -9.04 -3.60
C LYS A 70 -1.46 -7.57 -3.91
N GLY A 71 -2.26 -6.68 -3.30
CA GLY A 71 -2.24 -5.25 -3.61
C GLY A 71 -2.87 -4.91 -4.96
N ASP A 72 -3.64 -5.83 -5.53
CA ASP A 72 -4.27 -5.78 -6.86
C ASP A 72 -5.77 -5.45 -6.81
N GLY A 73 -6.22 -4.81 -5.76
CA GLY A 73 -7.61 -4.37 -5.64
C GLY A 73 -7.96 -3.29 -6.67
N PRO A 74 -9.26 -3.15 -7.01
CA PRO A 74 -9.71 -2.22 -8.07
C PRO A 74 -9.33 -0.75 -7.80
N LYS A 75 -9.08 -0.37 -6.57
CA LYS A 75 -8.60 0.98 -6.21
C LYS A 75 -7.08 1.12 -6.22
N ALA A 76 -6.31 0.03 -6.24
CA ALA A 76 -4.86 0.09 -6.11
C ALA A 76 -4.19 0.95 -7.19
N SER A 77 -4.68 0.88 -8.44
CA SER A 77 -4.12 1.65 -9.55
C SER A 77 -4.32 3.17 -9.46
N THR A 78 -5.25 3.62 -8.62
CA THR A 78 -5.56 5.05 -8.42
C THR A 78 -4.82 5.68 -7.24
N LEU A 79 -4.06 4.88 -6.48
CA LEU A 79 -3.32 5.32 -5.30
C LEU A 79 -1.88 5.70 -5.68
N ASP A 80 -1.30 6.62 -4.92
CA ASP A 80 0.10 7.01 -5.06
C ASP A 80 1.04 6.05 -4.32
N THR A 81 0.49 5.27 -3.37
CA THR A 81 1.25 4.29 -2.58
C THR A 81 0.94 2.87 -3.01
N ASP A 82 1.99 2.03 -3.05
CA ASP A 82 1.84 0.59 -3.26
C ASP A 82 1.08 -0.03 -2.08
N CYS A 83 0.02 -0.81 -2.39
CA CYS A 83 -0.78 -1.51 -1.39
C CYS A 83 -0.05 -2.71 -0.78
N GLY A 84 1.09 -3.11 -1.34
CA GLY A 84 1.88 -4.25 -0.89
C GLY A 84 1.24 -5.61 -1.21
N ASP A 85 2.09 -6.64 -1.22
CA ASP A 85 1.68 -8.03 -1.45
C ASP A 85 1.86 -8.84 -0.14
N PHE A 86 0.75 -9.26 0.45
CA PHE A 86 0.73 -9.99 1.74
C PHE A 86 1.28 -11.42 1.62
N THR A 87 1.44 -11.93 0.40
CA THR A 87 2.04 -13.25 0.15
C THR A 87 3.57 -13.23 0.20
N LYS A 88 4.19 -12.04 0.19
CA LYS A 88 5.64 -11.86 0.10
C LYS A 88 6.34 -11.87 1.48
N PRO A 89 7.63 -12.25 1.53
CA PRO A 89 8.42 -12.21 2.76
C PRO A 89 8.42 -10.85 3.47
N ALA A 90 8.41 -9.75 2.72
CA ALA A 90 8.36 -8.40 3.27
C ALA A 90 7.12 -8.15 4.16
N PHE A 91 6.01 -8.83 3.91
CA PHE A 91 4.83 -8.82 4.76
C PHE A 91 4.92 -9.90 5.84
N LYS A 92 5.24 -11.15 5.45
CA LYS A 92 5.23 -12.31 6.35
C LYS A 92 6.18 -12.16 7.54
N ASN A 93 7.32 -11.49 7.35
CA ASN A 93 8.34 -11.27 8.39
C ASN A 93 7.98 -10.16 9.38
N GLN A 94 6.88 -9.44 9.18
CA GLN A 94 6.43 -8.43 10.15
C GLN A 94 5.76 -9.11 11.35
N THR A 95 5.88 -8.49 12.52
CA THR A 95 5.16 -8.96 13.72
C THR A 95 3.66 -8.63 13.61
N ASP A 96 2.80 -9.38 14.31
CA ASP A 96 1.38 -9.07 14.38
C ASP A 96 1.11 -7.69 14.96
N GLY A 97 1.89 -7.28 15.97
CA GLY A 97 1.82 -5.93 16.52
C GLY A 97 2.11 -4.84 15.49
N SER A 98 3.07 -5.09 14.57
CA SER A 98 3.34 -4.16 13.46
C SER A 98 2.16 -4.08 12.49
N LEU A 99 1.56 -5.20 12.15
CA LEU A 99 0.40 -5.25 11.25
C LEU A 99 -0.82 -4.57 11.88
N PHE A 100 -1.07 -4.86 13.16
CA PHE A 100 -2.12 -4.19 13.93
C PHE A 100 -1.93 -2.66 13.96
N TYR A 101 -0.71 -2.20 14.29
CA TYR A 101 -0.41 -0.78 14.34
C TYR A 101 -0.67 -0.10 12.98
N LYS A 102 -0.17 -0.68 11.90
CA LYS A 102 -0.36 -0.16 10.55
C LYS A 102 -1.82 -0.08 10.15
N THR A 103 -2.61 -1.09 10.48
CA THR A 103 -4.05 -1.11 10.22
C THR A 103 -4.78 -0.07 11.08
N SER A 104 -4.43 0.04 12.35
CA SER A 104 -5.06 0.99 13.27
C SER A 104 -4.76 2.44 12.91
N GLU A 105 -3.49 2.77 12.65
CA GLU A 105 -3.03 4.16 12.48
C GLU A 105 -3.14 4.66 11.04
N GLY A 106 -3.03 3.78 10.05
CA GLY A 106 -2.99 4.16 8.66
C GLY A 106 -1.75 4.97 8.28
N ARG A 107 -1.57 5.23 6.99
CA ARG A 107 -0.51 6.11 6.46
C ARG A 107 -0.80 6.48 5.01
N LYS A 108 -0.68 7.75 4.66
CA LYS A 108 -0.92 8.23 3.27
C LYS A 108 -2.31 7.77 2.78
N ASP A 109 -2.35 7.01 1.69
CA ASP A 109 -3.59 6.49 1.10
C ASP A 109 -4.28 5.42 1.96
N MET A 110 -3.56 4.77 2.87
CA MET A 110 -4.17 3.79 3.78
C MET A 110 -4.82 4.49 4.97
N PRO A 111 -6.16 4.43 5.11
CA PRO A 111 -6.86 5.09 6.21
C PRO A 111 -6.52 4.49 7.57
N ALA A 112 -6.68 5.30 8.62
CA ALA A 112 -6.66 4.82 10.00
C ALA A 112 -7.99 4.11 10.32
N TYR A 113 -7.91 2.83 10.71
CA TYR A 113 -9.12 2.04 10.97
C TYR A 113 -9.60 2.07 12.42
N LYS A 114 -8.77 2.49 13.40
CA LYS A 114 -9.15 2.54 14.82
C LYS A 114 -10.45 3.31 15.13
N LYS A 115 -10.85 4.25 14.25
CA LYS A 115 -12.11 4.98 14.40
C LYS A 115 -13.29 4.28 13.69
N LYS A 116 -13.01 3.53 12.63
CA LYS A 116 -14.03 2.83 11.83
C LYS A 116 -14.33 1.45 12.37
N ILE A 117 -13.36 0.84 13.03
CA ILE A 117 -13.42 -0.46 13.67
C ILE A 117 -12.98 -0.22 15.12
N PRO A 118 -13.91 0.20 16.01
CA PRO A 118 -13.57 0.64 17.36
C PRO A 118 -13.17 -0.51 18.29
N ASP A 119 -13.61 -1.75 18.02
CA ASP A 119 -13.13 -2.91 18.75
C ASP A 119 -11.75 -3.33 18.26
N ALA A 120 -10.77 -3.25 19.15
CA ALA A 120 -9.39 -3.65 18.83
C ALA A 120 -9.30 -5.14 18.48
N ASN A 121 -10.16 -6.00 19.02
CA ASN A 121 -10.18 -7.43 18.73
C ASN A 121 -10.58 -7.69 17.27
N ASP A 122 -11.43 -6.86 16.69
CA ASP A 122 -11.79 -6.94 15.28
C ASP A 122 -10.59 -6.63 14.38
N ILE A 123 -9.76 -5.64 14.73
CA ILE A 123 -8.51 -5.36 13.99
C ILE A 123 -7.53 -6.52 14.13
N TRP A 124 -7.43 -7.14 15.31
CA TRP A 124 -6.62 -8.35 15.51
C TRP A 124 -7.13 -9.54 14.71
N ALA A 125 -8.46 -9.70 14.60
CA ALA A 125 -9.05 -10.72 13.73
C ALA A 125 -8.71 -10.49 12.25
N ILE A 126 -8.66 -9.22 11.78
CA ILE A 126 -8.16 -8.89 10.45
C ILE A 126 -6.69 -9.32 10.30
N VAL A 127 -5.83 -9.09 11.31
CA VAL A 127 -4.43 -9.54 11.28
C VAL A 127 -4.36 -11.06 11.14
N ASN A 128 -5.15 -11.81 11.93
CA ASN A 128 -5.23 -13.27 11.81
C ASN A 128 -5.61 -13.69 10.38
N TYR A 129 -6.60 -13.05 9.79
CA TYR A 129 -7.01 -13.36 8.42
C TYR A 129 -5.93 -13.00 7.39
N MET A 130 -5.26 -11.86 7.52
CA MET A 130 -4.15 -11.48 6.62
C MET A 130 -2.98 -12.49 6.66
N ARG A 131 -2.78 -13.20 7.76
CA ARG A 131 -1.76 -14.25 7.87
C ARG A 131 -2.07 -15.51 7.06
N THR A 132 -3.30 -15.65 6.59
CA THR A 132 -3.72 -16.80 5.77
C THR A 132 -3.37 -16.66 4.28
N PHE A 133 -2.93 -15.49 3.84
CA PHE A 133 -2.55 -15.25 2.43
C PHE A 133 -1.21 -15.87 2.02
#